data_a94a54276370ca782c9a79ea64db2dbf
#
_entry.id   a94a54276370ca782c9a79ea64db2dbf
#
_cell.length_a   1.000
_cell.length_b   1.000
_cell.length_c   1.000
_cell.angle_alpha   90.00
_cell.angle_beta   90.00
_cell.angle_gamma   90.00
#
_symmetry.space_group_name_H-M   'P 1'
#
loop_
_entity.id
_entity.type
_entity.pdbx_description
1 polymer ?
#
loop_
_entity_poly.entity_id
_entity_poly.type
_entity_poly.pdbx_seq_one_letter_code
_entity_poly.pdbx_strand_id
1 'polypeptide(L)' 'MTALMMTTPRERTKAVIDTREFLLMLASADEVTIRGLVQTTAMCLLRHYPLDVDLDVSAAALPGIWAAPTNRRVG' A
#
# COMPACT_ATOMS: atom_id res chain seq x y z
N MET A 1 -18.99 8.00 3.73
CA MET A 1 -18.61 7.74 3.85
C MET A 1 -17.76 7.07 3.96
N THR A 2 -17.28 6.87 3.88
CA THR A 2 -16.43 6.31 3.74
C THR A 2 -15.75 5.93 4.68
N ALA A 3 -15.75 6.41 5.40
CA ALA A 3 -15.05 6.17 6.39
C ALA A 3 -15.04 4.92 6.74
N LEU A 4 -15.83 4.41 6.43
CA LEU A 4 -15.95 3.27 6.71
C LEU A 4 -14.88 2.57 6.42
N MET A 5 -14.06 3.00 5.86
CA MET A 5 -13.08 2.34 5.50
C MET A 5 -12.17 2.07 6.51
N MET A 6 -12.40 1.74 7.62
CA MET A 6 -11.46 1.41 8.55
C MET A 6 -10.80 0.16 8.20
N THR A 7 -9.54 0.18 7.96
CA THR A 7 -8.76 -0.98 7.64
C THR A 7 -8.18 -1.52 8.93
N THR A 8 -8.19 -2.80 9.11
CA THR A 8 -7.62 -3.43 10.29
C THR A 8 -6.11 -3.60 10.13
N PRO A 9 -5.37 -3.78 11.22
CA PRO A 9 -3.94 -4.03 11.12
C PRO A 9 -3.62 -5.23 10.23
N ARG A 10 -4.42 -6.27 10.32
CA ARG A 10 -4.20 -7.45 9.50
C ARG A 10 -4.39 -7.13 8.02
N GLU A 11 -5.40 -6.35 7.70
CA GLU A 11 -5.65 -5.97 6.32
C GLU A 11 -4.53 -5.09 5.78
N ARG A 12 -4.01 -4.20 6.62
CA ARG A 12 -2.91 -3.35 6.17
C ARG A 12 -1.66 -4.17 5.91
N THR A 13 -1.34 -5.10 6.79
CA THR A 13 -0.17 -5.94 6.60
C THR A 13 -0.32 -6.78 5.35
N LYS A 14 -1.51 -7.35 5.16
CA LYS A 14 -1.74 -8.15 3.98
C LYS A 14 -1.61 -7.31 2.72
N ALA A 15 -2.11 -6.08 2.75
CA ALA A 15 -2.03 -5.22 1.58
C ALA A 15 -0.58 -4.90 1.22
N VAL A 16 0.26 -4.69 2.21
CA VAL A 16 1.67 -4.41 1.96
C VAL A 16 2.34 -5.63 1.33
N ILE A 17 2.10 -6.80 1.89
CA ILE A 17 2.71 -8.02 1.37
C ILE A 17 2.20 -8.30 -0.05
N ASP A 18 0.90 -8.19 -0.25
CA ASP A 18 0.33 -8.48 -1.56
C ASP A 18 0.78 -7.45 -2.60
N THR A 19 0.96 -6.20 -2.18
CA THR A 19 1.45 -5.19 -3.09
C THR A 19 2.88 -5.53 -3.54
N ARG A 20 3.71 -5.97 -2.61
CA ARG A 20 5.07 -6.35 -2.98
C ARG A 20 5.05 -7.50 -3.98
N GLU A 21 4.19 -8.49 -3.73
CA GLU A 21 4.12 -9.64 -4.63
C GLU A 21 3.58 -9.25 -6.00
N PHE A 22 2.63 -8.32 -6.01
CA PHE A 22 2.08 -7.84 -7.27
C PHE A 22 3.17 -7.12 -8.07
N LEU A 23 3.96 -6.29 -7.40
CA LEU A 23 5.03 -5.58 -8.08
C LEU A 23 6.11 -6.55 -8.58
N LEU A 24 6.39 -7.59 -7.81
CA LEU A 24 7.36 -8.58 -8.25
C LEU A 24 6.85 -9.31 -9.49
N MET A 25 5.56 -9.61 -9.52
CA MET A 25 4.99 -10.26 -10.67
C MET A 25 5.09 -9.36 -11.90
N LEU A 26 4.74 -8.08 -11.75
CA LEU A 26 4.81 -7.15 -12.86
C LEU A 26 6.24 -6.99 -13.34
N ALA A 27 7.19 -6.95 -12.42
CA ALA A 27 8.58 -6.74 -12.79
C ALA A 27 9.16 -7.92 -13.56
N SER A 28 8.64 -9.11 -13.31
CA SER A 28 9.18 -10.28 -13.97
C SER A 28 8.36 -10.73 -15.18
N ALA A 29 7.25 -10.07 -15.45
CA ALA A 29 6.42 -10.47 -16.58
C ALA A 29 6.92 -9.84 -17.87
N ASP A 30 6.87 -10.60 -18.95
CA ASP A 30 7.28 -10.06 -20.22
C ASP A 30 6.28 -9.03 -20.68
N GLU A 31 5.04 -9.23 -20.41
CA GLU A 31 4.06 -8.24 -20.78
C GLU A 31 2.82 -8.44 -19.93
N VAL A 32 2.13 -7.38 -19.66
CA VAL A 32 0.92 -7.44 -18.88
C VAL A 32 -0.19 -7.05 -19.82
N THR A 33 -0.99 -8.03 -20.19
CA THR A 33 -1.96 -7.78 -21.22
C THR A 33 -3.35 -7.50 -20.74
N ILE A 34 -3.69 -7.83 -19.50
CA ILE A 34 -5.06 -7.65 -19.05
C ILE A 34 -5.15 -6.38 -18.26
N ARG A 35 -5.35 -5.29 -18.99
CA ARG A 35 -5.37 -4.01 -18.37
C ARG A 35 -6.40 -3.88 -17.26
N GLY A 36 -7.60 -4.37 -17.47
CA GLY A 36 -8.62 -4.25 -16.45
C GLY A 36 -8.27 -5.01 -15.18
N LEU A 37 -7.62 -6.14 -15.32
CA LEU A 37 -7.23 -6.92 -14.16
C LEU A 37 -6.15 -6.20 -13.36
N VAL A 38 -5.19 -5.61 -14.04
CA VAL A 38 -4.14 -4.87 -13.37
C VAL A 38 -4.74 -3.70 -12.60
N GLN A 39 -5.63 -2.96 -13.22
CA GLN A 39 -6.23 -1.83 -12.59
C GLN A 39 -7.09 -2.24 -11.39
N THR A 40 -7.86 -3.30 -11.53
CA THR A 40 -8.71 -3.78 -10.46
C THR A 40 -7.87 -4.24 -9.27
N THR A 41 -6.79 -4.97 -9.55
CA THR A 41 -5.93 -5.44 -8.48
C THR A 41 -5.29 -4.25 -7.76
N ALA A 42 -4.84 -3.26 -8.51
CA ALA A 42 -4.23 -2.08 -7.91
C ALA A 42 -5.22 -1.37 -7.00
N MET A 43 -6.46 -1.23 -7.43
CA MET A 43 -7.46 -0.58 -6.62
C MET A 43 -7.74 -1.35 -5.34
N CYS A 44 -7.77 -2.68 -5.43
CA CYS A 44 -7.99 -3.50 -4.26
C CYS A 44 -6.85 -3.36 -3.27
N LEU A 45 -5.62 -3.33 -3.76
CA LEU A 45 -4.47 -3.20 -2.87
C LEU A 45 -4.45 -1.83 -2.21
N LEU A 46 -4.78 -0.79 -2.96
CA LEU A 46 -4.77 0.56 -2.41
C LEU A 46 -5.83 0.75 -1.34
N ARG A 47 -6.91 -0.01 -1.43
CA ARG A 47 -7.98 0.14 -0.47
C ARG A 47 -7.51 -0.06 0.97
N HIS A 48 -6.60 -0.97 1.19
CA HIS A 48 -6.12 -1.28 2.52
C HIS A 48 -4.66 -0.93 2.73
N TYR A 49 -4.06 -0.28 1.76
CA TYR A 49 -2.66 0.08 1.89
C TYR A 49 -2.51 1.14 2.97
N PRO A 50 -1.43 1.09 3.75
CA PRO A 50 -1.24 2.06 4.83
C PRO A 50 -1.25 3.49 4.34
N LEU A 51 -1.85 4.36 5.12
CA LEU A 51 -1.88 5.77 4.83
C LEU A 51 -0.72 6.45 5.52
N ASP A 52 -0.50 7.71 5.19
CA ASP A 52 0.60 8.45 5.82
C ASP A 52 0.46 8.48 7.34
N VAL A 53 -0.76 8.57 7.85
CA VAL A 53 -0.96 8.59 9.29
C VAL A 53 -0.54 7.26 9.90
N ASP A 54 -0.77 6.15 9.19
CA ASP A 54 -0.35 4.84 9.70
C ASP A 54 1.16 4.78 9.75
N LEU A 55 1.82 5.35 8.75
CA LEU A 55 3.27 5.34 8.71
C LEU A 55 3.85 6.26 9.77
N ASP A 56 3.21 7.40 10.05
CA ASP A 56 3.66 8.29 11.09
C ASP A 56 3.63 7.58 12.44
N VAL A 57 2.54 6.92 12.74
CA VAL A 57 2.42 6.21 14.02
C VAL A 57 3.43 5.08 14.10
N SER A 58 3.61 4.36 13.00
CA SER A 58 4.55 3.25 12.97
C SER A 58 5.98 3.74 13.14
N ALA A 59 6.30 4.87 12.52
CA ALA A 59 7.65 5.42 12.64
C ALA A 59 7.93 5.89 14.07
N ALA A 60 6.93 6.44 14.73
CA ALA A 60 7.11 6.86 16.11
C ALA A 60 7.34 5.67 17.02
N ALA A 61 6.67 4.56 16.74
CA ALA A 61 6.82 3.38 17.55
C ALA A 61 8.07 2.58 17.21
N LEU A 62 8.48 2.59 15.95
CA LEU A 62 9.60 1.78 15.49
C LEU A 62 10.55 2.61 14.65
N PRO A 63 11.22 3.57 15.25
CA PRO A 63 12.07 4.49 14.49
C PRO A 63 13.27 3.84 13.82
N GLY A 64 13.63 2.66 14.26
CA GLY A 64 14.73 1.96 13.61
C GLY A 64 14.31 1.22 12.36
N ILE A 65 13.01 1.13 12.13
CA ILE A 65 12.49 0.43 10.97
C ILE A 65 11.82 1.40 10.01
N TRP A 66 11.08 2.36 10.54
CA TRP A 66 10.34 3.29 9.71
C TRP A 66 10.74 4.72 10.00
N ALA A 67 10.79 5.53 8.97
CA ALA A 67 10.96 6.96 9.13
C ALA A 67 9.59 7.60 8.89
N ALA A 68 9.32 8.69 9.55
CA ALA A 68 8.07 9.39 9.35
C ALA A 68 7.99 9.90 7.91
N PRO A 69 6.82 9.88 7.30
CA PRO A 69 6.66 10.39 5.96
C PRO A 69 7.03 11.87 5.95
N THR A 70 7.87 12.24 4.99
CA THR A 70 8.19 13.62 4.91
C THR A 70 7.11 14.28 4.12
N ASN A 71 7.09 15.59 4.22
CA ASN A 71 6.09 16.26 3.52
C ASN A 71 6.35 16.25 2.14
N ARG A 72 5.76 15.56 1.39
CA ARG A 72 6.04 15.46 0.18
C ARG A 72 5.23 16.13 -0.65
N ARG A 73 4.48 16.77 -0.38
CA ARG A 73 3.71 17.30 -1.18
C ARG A 73 4.32 18.14 -1.88
N VAL A 74 4.98 18.15 -2.29
CA VAL A 74 5.65 18.85 -2.95
C VAL A 74 5.12 19.21 -3.94
N GLY A 75 4.74 19.36 -4.09
CA GLY A 75 4.27 19.73 -5.11
C GLY A 75 3.94 19.50 -5.64
#